data_2d526c1edfa2fc610e8cde6fa78cd360
#
_entry.id   2d526c1edfa2fc610e8cde6fa78cd360
#
_cell.length_a   1.000
_cell.length_b   1.000
_cell.length_c   1.000
_cell.angle_alpha   90.00
_cell.angle_beta   90.00
_cell.angle_gamma   90.00
#
_symmetry.space_group_name_H-M   'P 1'
#
loop_
_entity.id
_entity.type
_entity.pdbx_description
1 polymer ?
#
loop_
_entity_poly.entity_id
_entity_poly.type
_entity_poly.pdbx_seq_one_letter_code
_entity_poly.pdbx_strand_id
1 'polypeptide(L)'
;MPRGCLAFGVALGAAALAGAREAGAQGAAAAVPTPSQVLGFDVGADRTLADWGQITRYFSTLAAASPRVRVDTLGATTQGRPMVMATITSPANLRRLEEIRRAQARLADPRGLSAAEEARLIAEQPAVVMISCNIHSTEIGSSQMAMELAHRLATNDTLQRALEQVVVLLVPSMNPDGQQMVTEWYKRGLGTPFEGGPMPWLYHVYTGHDNNRDWYTVTQKETRLVTDVLYRRWFPEVFYDVHQQGSDGMRMTLSPYVDPIDPNVDPLIVRQINHIGATMSLALEAAGKSGVGDGVTYDLWWHGGARSTPTRHNMVGLLSEAASARIATPITQSRDSLRGHPRGLPKYERRVNFPNPWPGGTWRLRDIMDYEEIAAEALVRMLAAQRGDYVRHFVQLGRKAVRLGQSEGPYAYVIPAGQRDPHAVERLVEVLRLGGVEVGQSAAPFTAGGRGYAAGSYVVSMAQPYRAHAKDLLEPQRFPRQEQYPGGPELPPYDVAGWTLPYQFGVRADAVDQPLGTVALTPAPATAPGIAAPATH
;
A
#
# COMPACT_ATOMS: atom_id res chain seq x y z
N MET A 1 63.44 -28.15 71.39
CA MET A 1 63.35 -29.56 71.89
C MET A 1 61.93 -30.05 71.79
N PRO A 2 61.65 -31.24 71.48
CA PRO A 2 62.13 -32.09 70.40
C PRO A 2 61.01 -32.89 69.68
N ARG A 3 61.35 -33.45 68.55
CA ARG A 3 60.97 -34.80 68.06
C ARG A 3 59.55 -35.06 67.62
N GLY A 4 59.23 -35.70 66.54
CA GLY A 4 59.96 -36.59 65.64
C GLY A 4 59.00 -37.57 65.01
N CYS A 5 59.47 -38.17 63.91
CA CYS A 5 59.06 -39.43 63.27
C CYS A 5 57.82 -39.36 62.34
N LEU A 6 58.08 -39.51 61.02
CA LEU A 6 58.27 -40.73 60.21
C LEU A 6 57.04 -41.64 60.16
N ALA A 7 56.44 -41.84 58.99
CA ALA A 7 56.65 -42.97 58.12
C ALA A 7 55.62 -43.12 57.01
N PHE A 8 56.11 -43.48 55.82
CA PHE A 8 55.60 -44.37 54.76
C PHE A 8 54.11 -44.17 54.31
N GLY A 9 53.75 -43.79 53.12
CA GLY A 9 54.12 -44.46 51.85
C GLY A 9 52.96 -45.32 51.35
N VAL A 10 52.42 -45.00 50.22
CA VAL A 10 51.99 -45.91 49.16
C VAL A 10 51.41 -45.02 48.01
N ALA A 11 52.00 -45.18 46.84
CA ALA A 11 51.52 -44.60 45.60
C ALA A 11 50.32 -45.41 45.04
N LEU A 12 49.28 -44.75 44.66
CA LEU A 12 48.29 -45.33 43.73
C LEU A 12 47.94 -44.27 42.69
N GLY A 13 48.28 -44.61 41.47
CA GLY A 13 47.94 -43.76 40.30
C GLY A 13 46.48 -43.72 40.06
N ALA A 14 45.97 -42.51 39.83
CA ALA A 14 44.65 -42.27 39.26
C ALA A 14 44.84 -41.52 37.96
N ALA A 15 44.45 -42.14 36.87
CA ALA A 15 44.44 -41.60 35.53
C ALA A 15 43.46 -40.39 35.47
N ALA A 16 43.99 -39.21 35.13
CA ALA A 16 43.18 -38.05 34.83
C ALA A 16 42.60 -38.24 33.43
N LEU A 17 41.30 -38.56 33.36
CA LEU A 17 40.48 -38.41 32.16
C LEU A 17 40.32 -36.92 31.90
N ALA A 18 41.05 -36.39 30.90
CA ALA A 18 40.85 -35.11 30.32
C ALA A 18 39.51 -35.10 29.56
N GLY A 19 38.44 -34.62 30.20
CA GLY A 19 37.18 -34.28 29.55
C GLY A 19 37.41 -33.07 28.64
N ALA A 20 37.63 -33.31 27.36
CA ALA A 20 37.54 -32.26 26.34
C ALA A 20 36.07 -31.74 26.34
N ARG A 21 35.85 -30.59 26.95
CA ARG A 21 34.65 -29.78 26.67
C ARG A 21 34.80 -29.35 25.22
N GLU A 22 34.01 -29.94 24.33
CA GLU A 22 33.66 -29.33 23.05
C GLU A 22 32.97 -27.99 23.35
N ALA A 23 33.72 -26.91 23.30
CA ALA A 23 33.19 -25.60 23.14
C ALA A 23 32.50 -25.58 21.76
N GLY A 24 31.19 -25.83 21.77
CA GLY A 24 30.37 -25.62 20.59
C GLY A 24 30.62 -24.19 20.10
N ALA A 25 31.32 -24.09 18.97
CA ALA A 25 31.42 -22.86 18.23
C ALA A 25 29.97 -22.45 17.87
N GLN A 26 29.37 -21.60 18.67
CA GLN A 26 28.24 -20.78 18.21
C GLN A 26 28.82 -19.96 17.06
N GLY A 27 28.64 -20.47 15.84
CA GLY A 27 28.97 -19.73 14.63
C GLY A 27 28.29 -18.37 14.74
N ALA A 28 29.08 -17.32 14.73
CA ALA A 28 28.54 -15.94 14.62
C ALA A 28 27.56 -15.98 13.47
N ALA A 29 26.28 -15.65 13.74
CA ALA A 29 25.26 -15.57 12.70
C ALA A 29 25.83 -14.66 11.60
N ALA A 30 25.91 -15.17 10.38
CA ALA A 30 26.45 -14.40 9.27
C ALA A 30 25.68 -13.07 9.18
N ALA A 31 26.42 -11.97 9.09
CA ALA A 31 25.83 -10.64 9.02
C ALA A 31 24.87 -10.58 7.80
N VAL A 32 23.69 -10.02 7.99
CA VAL A 32 22.71 -9.82 6.92
C VAL A 32 23.34 -8.89 5.87
N PRO A 33 23.48 -9.31 4.60
CA PRO A 33 24.21 -8.53 3.61
C PRO A 33 23.45 -7.26 3.22
N THR A 34 24.17 -6.15 3.05
CA THR A 34 23.60 -4.90 2.53
C THR A 34 23.26 -5.03 1.05
N PRO A 35 22.36 -4.19 0.51
CA PRO A 35 22.12 -4.15 -0.92
C PRO A 35 23.40 -3.97 -1.75
N SER A 36 24.28 -3.05 -1.34
CA SER A 36 25.54 -2.79 -2.04
C SER A 36 26.48 -4.01 -2.08
N GLN A 37 26.53 -4.79 -1.01
CA GLN A 37 27.33 -6.04 -0.98
C GLN A 37 26.80 -7.09 -1.96
N VAL A 38 25.48 -7.19 -2.13
CA VAL A 38 24.86 -8.17 -3.04
C VAL A 38 24.94 -7.72 -4.50
N LEU A 39 24.79 -6.42 -4.75
CA LEU A 39 24.71 -5.85 -6.09
C LEU A 39 26.08 -5.50 -6.68
N GLY A 40 27.08 -5.21 -5.84
CA GLY A 40 28.41 -4.80 -6.26
C GLY A 40 28.54 -3.32 -6.58
N PHE A 41 27.54 -2.51 -6.20
CA PHE A 41 27.56 -1.05 -6.32
C PHE A 41 26.68 -0.43 -5.24
N ASP A 42 26.90 0.86 -4.94
CA ASP A 42 26.11 1.59 -3.96
C ASP A 42 24.75 1.97 -4.54
N VAL A 43 23.67 1.49 -3.90
CA VAL A 43 22.31 1.83 -4.29
C VAL A 43 22.09 3.33 -4.08
N GLY A 44 21.49 3.99 -5.06
CA GLY A 44 21.33 5.45 -5.05
C GLY A 44 22.56 6.22 -5.53
N ALA A 45 23.66 5.56 -5.91
CA ALA A 45 24.79 6.21 -6.56
C ALA A 45 24.36 6.87 -7.89
N ASP A 46 24.99 8.00 -8.20
CA ASP A 46 24.71 8.72 -9.45
C ASP A 46 24.88 7.78 -10.66
N ARG A 47 23.95 7.86 -11.59
CA ARG A 47 23.96 7.13 -12.85
C ARG A 47 23.94 5.60 -12.71
N THR A 48 23.50 5.11 -11.54
CA THR A 48 23.49 3.68 -11.24
C THR A 48 22.10 3.24 -10.81
N LEU A 49 21.60 2.15 -11.42
CA LEU A 49 20.28 1.58 -11.12
C LEU A 49 20.34 0.07 -11.05
N ALA A 50 19.70 -0.49 -10.02
CA ALA A 50 19.35 -1.89 -9.99
C ALA A 50 18.15 -2.16 -10.91
N ASP A 51 18.26 -3.17 -11.75
CA ASP A 51 17.15 -3.68 -12.55
C ASP A 51 16.27 -4.66 -11.74
N TRP A 52 15.15 -5.09 -12.35
CA TRP A 52 14.21 -5.96 -11.63
C TRP A 52 14.83 -7.30 -11.21
N GLY A 53 15.68 -7.88 -12.03
CA GLY A 53 16.39 -9.12 -11.68
C GLY A 53 17.35 -8.94 -10.51
N GLN A 54 18.02 -7.80 -10.42
CA GLN A 54 18.91 -7.46 -9.31
C GLN A 54 18.11 -7.20 -8.02
N ILE A 55 16.98 -6.49 -8.08
CA ILE A 55 16.09 -6.24 -6.95
C ILE A 55 15.55 -7.56 -6.40
N THR A 56 14.98 -8.42 -7.23
CA THR A 56 14.45 -9.72 -6.77
C THR A 56 15.52 -10.64 -6.20
N ARG A 57 16.72 -10.65 -6.78
CA ARG A 57 17.87 -11.39 -6.24
C ARG A 57 18.22 -10.88 -4.85
N TYR A 58 18.26 -9.56 -4.64
CA TYR A 58 18.53 -8.99 -3.33
C TYR A 58 17.50 -9.44 -2.29
N PHE A 59 16.20 -9.33 -2.58
CA PHE A 59 15.14 -9.74 -1.67
C PHE A 59 15.21 -11.24 -1.33
N SER A 60 15.53 -12.08 -2.30
CA SER A 60 15.76 -13.52 -2.07
C SER A 60 16.95 -13.78 -1.15
N THR A 61 18.06 -13.04 -1.35
CA THR A 61 19.26 -13.14 -0.50
C THR A 61 18.96 -12.66 0.93
N LEU A 62 18.23 -11.55 1.07
CA LEU A 62 17.83 -11.00 2.36
C LEU A 62 16.94 -11.98 3.13
N ALA A 63 15.97 -12.60 2.47
CA ALA A 63 15.09 -13.60 3.09
C ALA A 63 15.86 -14.84 3.55
N ALA A 64 16.86 -15.28 2.80
CA ALA A 64 17.71 -16.40 3.19
C ALA A 64 18.64 -16.07 4.39
N ALA A 65 19.03 -14.79 4.54
CA ALA A 65 19.96 -14.33 5.59
C ALA A 65 19.27 -13.85 6.87
N SER A 66 17.97 -13.51 6.83
CA SER A 66 17.27 -12.90 7.97
C SER A 66 16.02 -13.67 8.40
N PRO A 67 15.90 -14.07 9.68
CA PRO A 67 14.72 -14.72 10.21
C PRO A 67 13.51 -13.76 10.37
N ARG A 68 13.64 -12.50 9.93
CA ARG A 68 12.62 -11.45 9.98
C ARG A 68 11.95 -11.20 8.65
N VAL A 69 12.45 -11.80 7.58
CA VAL A 69 12.01 -11.52 6.21
C VAL A 69 11.56 -12.81 5.54
N ARG A 70 10.36 -12.74 4.97
CA ARG A 70 9.84 -13.77 4.07
C ARG A 70 9.47 -13.08 2.75
N VAL A 71 9.82 -13.69 1.62
CA VAL A 71 9.47 -13.19 0.29
C VAL A 71 8.53 -14.19 -0.39
N ASP A 72 7.40 -13.68 -0.82
CA ASP A 72 6.40 -14.44 -1.56
C ASP A 72 6.24 -13.84 -2.97
N THR A 73 6.03 -14.70 -3.97
CA THR A 73 5.63 -14.26 -5.32
C THR A 73 4.10 -14.16 -5.35
N LEU A 74 3.58 -12.96 -5.61
CA LEU A 74 2.14 -12.71 -5.72
C LEU A 74 1.56 -13.33 -6.99
N GLY A 75 2.34 -13.33 -8.06
CA GLY A 75 2.00 -13.88 -9.35
C GLY A 75 3.00 -13.42 -10.42
N ALA A 76 2.68 -13.75 -11.68
CA ALA A 76 3.44 -13.27 -12.83
C ALA A 76 2.78 -12.02 -13.40
N THR A 77 3.59 -11.01 -13.77
CA THR A 77 3.13 -9.80 -14.47
C THR A 77 2.64 -10.10 -15.89
N THR A 78 2.19 -9.08 -16.57
CA THR A 78 1.77 -9.15 -17.98
C THR A 78 2.88 -9.71 -18.87
N GLN A 79 4.14 -9.35 -18.64
CA GLN A 79 5.30 -9.89 -19.38
C GLN A 79 5.95 -11.11 -18.69
N GLY A 80 5.29 -11.72 -17.72
CA GLY A 80 5.73 -12.97 -17.09
C GLY A 80 6.80 -12.82 -16.01
N ARG A 81 7.14 -11.60 -15.57
CA ARG A 81 8.08 -11.38 -14.45
C ARG A 81 7.44 -11.69 -13.11
N PRO A 82 8.17 -12.21 -12.13
CA PRO A 82 7.62 -12.41 -10.79
C PRO A 82 7.32 -11.07 -10.14
N MET A 83 6.10 -10.87 -9.64
CA MET A 83 5.74 -9.77 -8.75
C MET A 83 5.92 -10.25 -7.33
N VAL A 84 6.85 -9.65 -6.59
CA VAL A 84 7.24 -10.11 -5.26
C VAL A 84 6.77 -9.16 -4.16
N MET A 85 6.51 -9.74 -2.98
CA MET A 85 6.20 -9.01 -1.76
C MET A 85 7.06 -9.58 -0.62
N ALA A 86 7.75 -8.72 0.12
CA ALA A 86 8.44 -9.07 1.33
C ALA A 86 7.54 -8.83 2.54
N THR A 87 7.31 -9.87 3.34
CA THR A 87 6.70 -9.76 4.67
C THR A 87 7.82 -9.61 5.68
N ILE A 88 7.88 -8.47 6.35
CA ILE A 88 8.96 -8.12 7.29
C ILE A 88 8.34 -7.86 8.67
N THR A 89 8.72 -8.66 9.66
CA THR A 89 8.22 -8.56 11.03
C THR A 89 9.14 -9.31 12.00
N SER A 90 8.77 -9.41 13.28
CA SER A 90 9.55 -10.20 14.25
C SER A 90 9.53 -11.68 13.90
N PRO A 91 10.58 -12.45 14.27
CA PRO A 91 10.59 -13.91 14.05
C PRO A 91 9.42 -14.62 14.73
N ALA A 92 8.90 -14.07 15.84
CA ALA A 92 7.74 -14.61 16.52
C ALA A 92 6.47 -14.44 15.66
N ASN A 93 6.27 -13.26 15.08
CA ASN A 93 5.14 -13.00 14.18
C ASN A 93 5.25 -13.82 12.88
N LEU A 94 6.46 -13.97 12.30
CA LEU A 94 6.65 -14.82 11.11
C LEU A 94 6.21 -16.27 11.33
N ARG A 95 6.45 -16.82 12.52
CA ARG A 95 6.00 -18.19 12.84
C ARG A 95 4.49 -18.35 12.91
N ARG A 96 3.74 -17.27 13.17
CA ARG A 96 2.28 -17.28 13.33
C ARG A 96 1.55 -16.47 12.26
N LEU A 97 2.15 -16.24 11.09
CA LEU A 97 1.55 -15.40 10.02
C LEU A 97 0.13 -15.82 9.63
N GLU A 98 -0.15 -17.11 9.55
CA GLU A 98 -1.50 -17.59 9.21
C GLU A 98 -2.53 -17.33 10.31
N GLU A 99 -2.10 -17.30 11.56
CA GLU A 99 -2.94 -16.89 12.68
C GLU A 99 -3.22 -15.37 12.60
N ILE A 100 -2.18 -14.57 12.35
CA ILE A 100 -2.31 -13.11 12.16
C ILE A 100 -3.27 -12.80 11.00
N ARG A 101 -3.12 -13.46 9.86
CA ARG A 101 -4.01 -13.28 8.69
C ARG A 101 -5.47 -13.62 9.01
N ARG A 102 -5.71 -14.73 9.72
CA ARG A 102 -7.06 -15.09 10.16
C ARG A 102 -7.64 -14.07 11.13
N ALA A 103 -6.82 -13.56 12.04
CA ALA A 103 -7.22 -12.49 12.95
C ALA A 103 -7.56 -11.19 12.20
N GLN A 104 -6.75 -10.79 11.21
CA GLN A 104 -7.02 -9.63 10.36
C GLN A 104 -8.35 -9.79 9.60
N ALA A 105 -8.63 -10.96 9.05
CA ALA A 105 -9.92 -11.23 8.39
C ALA A 105 -11.10 -11.09 9.36
N ARG A 106 -10.94 -11.50 10.63
CA ARG A 106 -11.95 -11.33 11.69
C ARG A 106 -12.14 -9.85 12.08
N LEU A 107 -11.07 -9.06 12.11
CA LEU A 107 -11.11 -7.63 12.37
C LEU A 107 -11.72 -6.84 11.20
N ALA A 108 -11.47 -7.27 9.96
CA ALA A 108 -12.04 -6.67 8.74
C ALA A 108 -13.55 -6.91 8.62
N ASP A 109 -14.03 -8.08 9.08
CA ASP A 109 -15.46 -8.37 9.18
C ASP A 109 -15.89 -8.53 10.65
N PRO A 110 -16.28 -7.45 11.32
CA PRO A 110 -16.61 -7.47 12.74
C PRO A 110 -18.03 -7.99 13.04
N ARG A 111 -18.79 -8.46 12.04
CA ARG A 111 -20.10 -9.09 12.27
C ARG A 111 -19.94 -10.37 13.08
N GLY A 112 -20.73 -10.51 14.13
CA GLY A 112 -20.62 -11.66 15.05
C GLY A 112 -19.35 -11.71 15.91
N LEU A 113 -18.50 -10.67 15.89
CA LEU A 113 -17.34 -10.54 16.78
C LEU A 113 -17.85 -10.10 18.17
N SER A 114 -17.64 -10.91 19.20
CA SER A 114 -18.01 -10.55 20.57
C SER A 114 -17.08 -9.46 21.13
N ALA A 115 -17.55 -8.69 22.10
CA ALA A 115 -16.73 -7.65 22.75
C ALA A 115 -15.45 -8.21 23.39
N ALA A 116 -15.51 -9.42 23.96
CA ALA A 116 -14.35 -10.08 24.57
C ALA A 116 -13.33 -10.52 23.51
N GLU A 117 -13.79 -11.09 22.40
CA GLU A 117 -12.92 -11.48 21.27
C GLU A 117 -12.28 -10.24 20.63
N GLU A 118 -13.06 -9.18 20.41
CA GLU A 118 -12.55 -7.91 19.87
C GLU A 118 -11.46 -7.32 20.77
N ALA A 119 -11.71 -7.22 22.07
CA ALA A 119 -10.74 -6.69 23.03
C ALA A 119 -9.44 -7.51 23.02
N ARG A 120 -9.54 -8.85 22.97
CA ARG A 120 -8.39 -9.74 22.88
C ARG A 120 -7.63 -9.55 21.57
N LEU A 121 -8.29 -9.52 20.40
CA LEU A 121 -7.65 -9.32 19.11
C LEU A 121 -6.94 -7.96 19.04
N ILE A 122 -7.60 -6.88 19.51
CA ILE A 122 -6.97 -5.55 19.57
C ILE A 122 -5.74 -5.56 20.50
N ALA A 123 -5.77 -6.31 21.59
CA ALA A 123 -4.64 -6.38 22.52
C ALA A 123 -3.44 -7.17 21.95
N GLU A 124 -3.69 -8.25 21.20
CA GLU A 124 -2.67 -9.25 20.84
C GLU A 124 -2.15 -9.16 19.41
N GLN A 125 -2.95 -8.61 18.46
CA GLN A 125 -2.56 -8.62 17.07
C GLN A 125 -1.61 -7.46 16.70
N PRO A 126 -0.57 -7.70 15.90
CA PRO A 126 0.20 -6.62 15.31
C PRO A 126 -0.67 -5.83 14.33
N ALA A 127 -0.37 -4.55 14.14
CA ALA A 127 -0.93 -3.81 13.02
C ALA A 127 -0.22 -4.22 11.72
N VAL A 128 -0.93 -4.14 10.60
CA VAL A 128 -0.40 -4.46 9.28
C VAL A 128 -0.31 -3.19 8.45
N VAL A 129 0.85 -2.93 7.86
CA VAL A 129 1.04 -1.85 6.88
C VAL A 129 1.55 -2.43 5.58
N MET A 130 0.94 -2.04 4.46
CA MET A 130 1.48 -2.30 3.14
C MET A 130 2.16 -1.04 2.61
N ILE A 131 3.41 -1.19 2.18
CA ILE A 131 4.19 -0.14 1.50
C ILE A 131 4.36 -0.58 0.06
N SER A 132 3.84 0.19 -0.88
CA SER A 132 3.96 -0.05 -2.31
C SER A 132 4.90 0.96 -2.96
N CYS A 133 5.70 0.48 -3.88
CA CYS A 133 6.71 1.25 -4.58
C CYS A 133 6.55 1.16 -6.10
N ASN A 134 6.97 2.18 -6.82
CA ASN A 134 7.27 2.13 -8.25
C ASN A 134 6.11 1.68 -9.15
N ILE A 135 4.88 2.10 -8.86
CA ILE A 135 3.76 1.87 -9.78
C ILE A 135 3.98 2.66 -11.09
N HIS A 136 4.47 3.90 -10.99
CA HIS A 136 5.02 4.64 -12.11
C HIS A 136 6.52 4.34 -12.19
N SER A 137 6.93 3.54 -13.15
CA SER A 137 8.29 3.01 -13.15
C SER A 137 9.40 4.03 -13.42
N THR A 138 9.06 5.22 -13.94
CA THR A 138 9.99 6.35 -14.04
C THR A 138 10.28 7.02 -12.69
N GLU A 139 9.46 6.76 -11.68
CA GLU A 139 9.63 7.18 -10.29
C GLU A 139 10.52 6.16 -9.56
N ILE A 140 11.77 6.10 -10.01
CA ILE A 140 12.68 4.98 -9.77
C ILE A 140 13.19 4.88 -8.32
N GLY A 141 13.10 5.96 -7.53
CA GLY A 141 13.67 6.05 -6.17
C GLY A 141 13.13 5.01 -5.24
N SER A 142 11.82 4.84 -5.21
CA SER A 142 11.16 3.94 -4.26
C SER A 142 11.52 2.47 -4.43
N SER A 143 11.75 1.98 -5.65
CA SER A 143 12.20 0.61 -5.88
C SER A 143 13.64 0.36 -5.41
N GLN A 144 14.47 1.38 -5.49
CA GLN A 144 15.85 1.34 -4.97
C GLN A 144 15.84 1.46 -3.44
N MET A 145 15.07 2.40 -2.90
CA MET A 145 14.87 2.60 -1.45
C MET A 145 14.32 1.34 -0.78
N ALA A 146 13.39 0.62 -1.42
CA ALA A 146 12.79 -0.59 -0.86
C ALA A 146 13.82 -1.64 -0.41
N MET A 147 14.95 -1.75 -1.11
CA MET A 147 16.03 -2.67 -0.71
C MET A 147 16.72 -2.23 0.58
N GLU A 148 17.02 -0.94 0.72
CA GLU A 148 17.65 -0.39 1.93
C GLU A 148 16.69 -0.41 3.11
N LEU A 149 15.45 0.00 2.91
CA LEU A 149 14.40 -0.08 3.93
C LEU A 149 14.24 -1.52 4.46
N ALA A 150 14.18 -2.52 3.57
CA ALA A 150 14.08 -3.92 3.96
C ALA A 150 15.29 -4.38 4.79
N HIS A 151 16.50 -3.99 4.40
CA HIS A 151 17.72 -4.25 5.15
C HIS A 151 17.66 -3.61 6.54
N ARG A 152 17.31 -2.34 6.63
CA ARG A 152 17.24 -1.60 7.89
C ARG A 152 16.17 -2.16 8.82
N LEU A 153 15.00 -2.51 8.31
CA LEU A 153 13.95 -3.20 9.07
C LEU A 153 14.46 -4.54 9.64
N ALA A 154 15.28 -5.26 8.88
CA ALA A 154 15.84 -6.53 9.30
C ALA A 154 16.99 -6.41 10.32
N THR A 155 17.74 -5.29 10.34
CA THR A 155 19.02 -5.17 11.06
C THR A 155 19.07 -4.08 12.14
N ASN A 156 18.30 -2.99 12.01
CA ASN A 156 18.32 -1.89 12.97
C ASN A 156 17.53 -2.23 14.24
N ASP A 157 18.18 -2.20 15.40
CA ASP A 157 17.60 -2.61 16.69
C ASP A 157 16.30 -1.87 17.06
N THR A 158 16.22 -0.59 16.75
CA THR A 158 15.01 0.21 17.06
C THR A 158 13.84 -0.21 16.18
N LEU A 159 14.09 -0.46 14.90
CA LEU A 159 13.07 -0.93 13.96
C LEU A 159 12.68 -2.38 14.27
N GLN A 160 13.62 -3.23 14.68
CA GLN A 160 13.31 -4.59 15.10
C GLN A 160 12.34 -4.64 16.28
N ARG A 161 12.44 -3.71 17.26
CA ARG A 161 11.45 -3.59 18.34
C ARG A 161 10.08 -3.15 17.83
N ALA A 162 10.03 -2.24 16.85
CA ALA A 162 8.77 -1.87 16.20
C ALA A 162 8.11 -3.06 15.50
N LEU A 163 8.89 -3.95 14.89
CA LEU A 163 8.40 -5.13 14.21
C LEU A 163 7.80 -6.21 15.14
N GLU A 164 7.93 -6.09 16.45
CA GLU A 164 7.15 -6.90 17.40
C GLU A 164 5.66 -6.54 17.35
N GLN A 165 5.36 -5.29 17.00
CA GLN A 165 4.02 -4.70 16.98
C GLN A 165 3.45 -4.51 15.58
N VAL A 166 4.27 -4.67 14.53
CA VAL A 166 3.89 -4.37 13.14
C VAL A 166 4.33 -5.49 12.20
N VAL A 167 3.48 -5.79 11.24
CA VAL A 167 3.83 -6.56 10.02
C VAL A 167 3.91 -5.57 8.86
N VAL A 168 5.06 -5.49 8.23
CA VAL A 168 5.28 -4.70 7.01
C VAL A 168 5.17 -5.61 5.80
N LEU A 169 4.27 -5.29 4.88
CA LEU A 169 4.14 -5.90 3.56
C LEU A 169 4.77 -4.93 2.56
N LEU A 170 5.98 -5.21 2.11
CA LEU A 170 6.73 -4.34 1.20
C LEU A 170 6.68 -4.90 -0.21
N VAL A 171 6.09 -4.16 -1.15
CA VAL A 171 6.08 -4.46 -2.59
C VAL A 171 7.10 -3.55 -3.26
N PRO A 172 8.29 -4.05 -3.63
CA PRO A 172 9.37 -3.20 -4.13
C PRO A 172 9.11 -2.62 -5.53
N SER A 173 8.20 -3.19 -6.28
CA SER A 173 7.64 -2.59 -7.49
C SER A 173 6.25 -3.13 -7.78
N MET A 174 5.30 -2.21 -7.96
CA MET A 174 3.97 -2.50 -8.49
C MET A 174 3.97 -2.64 -10.02
N ASN A 175 5.09 -2.33 -10.65
CA ASN A 175 5.29 -2.32 -12.10
C ASN A 175 6.65 -2.93 -12.46
N PRO A 176 6.84 -4.26 -12.23
CA PRO A 176 8.11 -4.94 -12.52
C PRO A 176 8.54 -4.85 -13.98
N ASP A 177 7.58 -4.87 -14.91
CA ASP A 177 7.85 -4.77 -16.35
C ASP A 177 8.37 -3.39 -16.71
N GLY A 178 7.73 -2.35 -16.16
CA GLY A 178 8.19 -0.98 -16.32
C GLY A 178 9.53 -0.70 -15.64
N GLN A 179 9.78 -1.27 -14.44
CA GLN A 179 11.07 -1.17 -13.77
C GLN A 179 12.21 -1.68 -14.65
N GLN A 180 12.05 -2.83 -15.29
CA GLN A 180 13.02 -3.38 -16.22
C GLN A 180 13.20 -2.46 -17.43
N MET A 181 12.09 -2.02 -18.03
CA MET A 181 12.08 -1.19 -19.23
C MET A 181 12.76 0.17 -18.99
N VAL A 182 12.46 0.86 -17.90
CA VAL A 182 13.07 2.15 -17.56
C VAL A 182 14.57 2.00 -17.31
N THR A 183 14.95 0.96 -16.57
CA THR A 183 16.36 0.71 -16.27
C THR A 183 17.17 0.42 -17.54
N GLU A 184 16.65 -0.38 -18.46
CA GLU A 184 17.30 -0.67 -19.74
C GLU A 184 17.39 0.58 -20.63
N TRP A 185 16.33 1.37 -20.71
CA TRP A 185 16.32 2.63 -21.45
C TRP A 185 17.34 3.61 -20.90
N TYR A 186 17.36 3.79 -19.57
CA TYR A 186 18.32 4.66 -18.92
C TYR A 186 19.76 4.25 -19.18
N LYS A 187 20.09 2.96 -19.03
CA LYS A 187 21.44 2.43 -19.29
C LYS A 187 21.91 2.67 -20.73
N ARG A 188 21.01 2.58 -21.72
CA ARG A 188 21.34 2.88 -23.13
C ARG A 188 21.65 4.36 -23.36
N GLY A 189 21.04 5.25 -22.61
CA GLY A 189 21.21 6.70 -22.71
C GLY A 189 22.45 7.24 -22.00
N LEU A 190 23.08 6.46 -21.11
CA LEU A 190 24.19 6.92 -20.28
C LEU A 190 25.37 7.43 -21.11
N GLY A 191 25.90 8.62 -20.76
CA GLY A 191 27.00 9.26 -21.43
C GLY A 191 26.67 9.84 -22.83
N THR A 192 25.40 9.83 -23.21
CA THR A 192 24.91 10.42 -24.45
C THR A 192 24.09 11.69 -24.18
N PRO A 193 23.79 12.52 -25.20
CA PRO A 193 22.88 13.66 -25.06
C PRO A 193 21.46 13.29 -24.59
N PHE A 194 21.10 12.01 -24.63
CA PHE A 194 19.79 11.48 -24.25
C PHE A 194 19.77 10.92 -22.82
N GLU A 195 20.84 11.05 -22.05
CA GLU A 195 20.92 10.56 -20.68
C GLU A 195 19.78 11.10 -19.81
N GLY A 196 19.00 10.19 -19.23
CA GLY A 196 17.83 10.52 -18.42
C GLY A 196 16.70 11.20 -19.19
N GLY A 197 16.73 11.16 -20.52
CA GLY A 197 15.65 11.64 -21.37
C GLY A 197 14.42 10.75 -21.36
N PRO A 198 13.24 11.28 -21.77
CA PRO A 198 11.99 10.54 -21.76
C PRO A 198 12.05 9.35 -22.72
N MET A 199 11.36 8.28 -22.36
CA MET A 199 11.11 7.17 -23.27
C MET A 199 10.10 7.59 -24.35
N PRO A 200 10.20 7.04 -25.59
CA PRO A 200 9.24 7.31 -26.65
C PRO A 200 7.92 6.53 -26.51
N TRP A 201 7.73 5.81 -25.41
CA TRP A 201 6.54 5.05 -25.06
C TRP A 201 6.21 5.26 -23.58
N LEU A 202 5.04 4.73 -23.13
CA LEU A 202 4.63 4.78 -21.74
C LEU A 202 5.61 3.97 -20.83
N TYR A 203 5.63 4.32 -19.56
CA TYR A 203 6.46 3.66 -18.54
C TYR A 203 5.92 2.28 -18.10
N HIS A 204 4.97 1.71 -18.83
CA HIS A 204 4.40 0.37 -18.65
C HIS A 204 3.78 -0.12 -19.96
N VAL A 205 3.42 -1.40 -20.01
CA VAL A 205 2.80 -2.07 -21.17
C VAL A 205 1.36 -2.53 -20.89
N TYR A 206 0.78 -2.15 -19.76
CA TYR A 206 -0.46 -2.73 -19.24
C TYR A 206 -1.72 -2.13 -19.85
N THR A 207 -1.69 -0.85 -20.13
CA THR A 207 -2.81 -0.07 -20.66
C THR A 207 -2.33 1.14 -21.44
N GLY A 208 -3.21 1.81 -22.16
CA GLY A 208 -2.89 3.03 -22.94
C GLY A 208 -3.01 4.35 -22.14
N HIS A 209 -3.16 4.27 -20.82
CA HIS A 209 -3.28 5.42 -19.91
C HIS A 209 -2.46 5.15 -18.64
N ASP A 210 -2.48 6.06 -17.66
CA ASP A 210 -1.84 5.90 -16.36
C ASP A 210 -2.32 4.60 -15.67
N ASN A 211 -1.37 3.70 -15.35
CA ASN A 211 -1.67 2.42 -14.72
C ASN A 211 -2.19 2.56 -13.27
N ASN A 212 -2.01 3.71 -12.64
CA ASN A 212 -2.58 4.04 -11.32
C ASN A 212 -4.00 4.62 -11.42
N ARG A 213 -4.79 4.21 -12.41
CA ARG A 213 -6.22 4.56 -12.60
C ARG A 213 -7.12 3.34 -12.71
N ASP A 214 -6.62 2.16 -12.33
CA ASP A 214 -7.32 0.87 -12.52
C ASP A 214 -7.91 0.29 -11.23
N TRP A 215 -7.73 0.93 -10.08
CA TRP A 215 -8.07 0.37 -8.77
C TRP A 215 -9.58 0.23 -8.50
N TYR A 216 -10.42 0.77 -9.35
CA TYR A 216 -11.88 0.66 -9.29
C TYR A 216 -12.46 -0.33 -10.32
N THR A 217 -11.76 -0.59 -11.42
CA THR A 217 -12.15 -1.53 -12.48
C THR A 217 -11.38 -2.84 -12.45
N VAL A 218 -10.19 -2.82 -11.86
CA VAL A 218 -9.33 -3.99 -11.63
C VAL A 218 -9.15 -4.81 -12.92
N THR A 219 -8.77 -4.13 -13.99
CA THR A 219 -8.59 -4.74 -15.32
C THR A 219 -7.19 -5.29 -15.52
N GLN A 220 -6.19 -4.60 -14.95
CA GLN A 220 -4.78 -4.95 -15.07
C GLN A 220 -4.44 -6.14 -14.16
N LYS A 221 -3.59 -7.03 -14.65
CA LYS A 221 -3.16 -8.23 -13.92
C LYS A 221 -2.43 -7.87 -12.62
N GLU A 222 -1.60 -6.85 -12.68
CA GLU A 222 -0.82 -6.33 -11.55
C GLU A 222 -1.73 -5.76 -10.45
N THR A 223 -2.73 -4.97 -10.83
CA THR A 223 -3.74 -4.44 -9.90
C THR A 223 -4.52 -5.58 -9.22
N ARG A 224 -4.90 -6.63 -9.99
CA ARG A 224 -5.60 -7.81 -9.43
C ARG A 224 -4.79 -8.51 -8.36
N LEU A 225 -3.49 -8.70 -8.58
CA LEU A 225 -2.60 -9.37 -7.62
C LEU A 225 -2.56 -8.63 -6.28
N VAL A 226 -2.46 -7.29 -6.31
CA VAL A 226 -2.38 -6.48 -5.09
C VAL A 226 -3.76 -6.29 -4.44
N THR A 227 -4.82 -6.14 -5.23
CA THR A 227 -6.21 -6.09 -4.75
C THR A 227 -6.56 -7.36 -3.94
N ASP A 228 -6.12 -8.54 -4.39
CA ASP A 228 -6.29 -9.79 -3.65
C ASP A 228 -5.56 -9.77 -2.31
N VAL A 229 -4.33 -9.23 -2.27
CA VAL A 229 -3.58 -9.06 -1.02
C VAL A 229 -4.31 -8.13 -0.06
N LEU A 230 -4.75 -6.96 -0.55
CA LEU A 230 -5.34 -5.92 0.28
C LEU A 230 -6.71 -6.31 0.86
N TYR A 231 -7.62 -6.82 0.03
CA TYR A 231 -9.03 -6.91 0.40
C TYR A 231 -9.53 -8.34 0.62
N ARG A 232 -8.67 -9.34 0.46
CA ARG A 232 -9.06 -10.75 0.58
C ARG A 232 -8.08 -11.59 1.42
N ARG A 233 -6.84 -11.12 1.60
CA ARG A 233 -5.81 -11.92 2.27
C ARG A 233 -5.21 -11.29 3.52
N TRP A 234 -4.95 -9.97 3.52
CA TRP A 234 -4.21 -9.32 4.58
C TRP A 234 -4.96 -8.21 5.32
N PHE A 235 -5.84 -7.47 4.66
CA PHE A 235 -6.67 -6.42 5.26
C PHE A 235 -5.84 -5.43 6.11
N PRO A 236 -4.80 -4.76 5.55
CA PRO A 236 -3.92 -3.90 6.31
C PRO A 236 -4.67 -2.68 6.87
N GLU A 237 -4.29 -2.21 8.06
CA GLU A 237 -4.80 -0.94 8.60
C GLU A 237 -4.33 0.25 7.78
N VAL A 238 -3.14 0.17 7.19
CA VAL A 238 -2.53 1.27 6.43
C VAL A 238 -1.97 0.76 5.11
N PHE A 239 -2.27 1.49 4.04
CA PHE A 239 -1.64 1.36 2.72
C PHE A 239 -0.91 2.66 2.39
N TYR A 240 0.40 2.56 2.17
CA TYR A 240 1.26 3.68 1.84
C TYR A 240 1.86 3.50 0.45
N ASP A 241 1.56 4.43 -0.47
CA ASP A 241 2.02 4.44 -1.85
C ASP A 241 3.14 5.47 -2.03
N VAL A 242 4.31 5.03 -2.48
CA VAL A 242 5.51 5.86 -2.57
C VAL A 242 5.72 6.30 -4.01
N HIS A 243 5.63 7.62 -4.23
CA HIS A 243 5.69 8.26 -5.53
C HIS A 243 6.76 9.33 -5.66
N GLN A 244 6.96 9.78 -6.89
CA GLN A 244 7.76 10.95 -7.22
C GLN A 244 6.99 11.93 -8.10
N GLN A 245 7.14 13.21 -7.82
CA GLN A 245 6.58 14.33 -8.57
C GLN A 245 7.63 15.04 -9.42
N GLY A 246 7.21 16.08 -10.14
CA GLY A 246 8.12 16.96 -10.89
C GLY A 246 9.21 17.56 -10.01
N SER A 247 10.31 17.98 -10.62
CA SER A 247 11.53 18.42 -9.92
C SER A 247 11.52 19.88 -9.48
N ASP A 248 10.59 20.71 -9.91
CA ASP A 248 10.62 22.16 -9.74
C ASP A 248 9.80 22.70 -8.55
N GLY A 249 9.27 21.81 -7.70
CA GLY A 249 8.46 22.15 -6.54
C GLY A 249 9.05 21.73 -5.20
N MET A 250 8.16 21.34 -4.29
CA MET A 250 8.51 20.74 -3.00
C MET A 250 9.42 19.53 -3.19
N ARG A 251 10.35 19.31 -2.24
CA ARG A 251 11.20 18.09 -2.28
C ARG A 251 10.45 16.86 -1.85
N MET A 252 9.45 17.02 -0.96
CA MET A 252 8.49 15.99 -0.66
C MET A 252 7.13 16.61 -0.32
N THR A 253 6.07 16.10 -0.94
CA THR A 253 4.68 16.42 -0.65
C THR A 253 4.05 15.28 0.14
N LEU A 254 3.41 15.63 1.25
CA LEU A 254 2.73 14.71 2.17
C LEU A 254 1.27 15.12 2.39
N SER A 255 0.51 14.34 3.16
CA SER A 255 -0.79 14.78 3.68
C SER A 255 -0.60 15.78 4.85
N PRO A 256 -1.57 16.65 5.13
CA PRO A 256 -2.96 16.70 4.61
C PRO A 256 -3.06 17.03 3.12
N TYR A 257 -4.13 16.52 2.52
CA TYR A 257 -4.50 16.82 1.12
C TYR A 257 -5.46 18.00 1.05
N VAL A 258 -5.91 18.37 -0.17
CA VAL A 258 -6.85 19.46 -0.40
C VAL A 258 -8.27 18.94 -0.63
N ASP A 259 -9.25 19.85 -0.60
CA ASP A 259 -10.63 19.55 -0.99
C ASP A 259 -10.76 19.22 -2.50
N PRO A 260 -11.79 18.44 -2.88
CA PRO A 260 -12.87 17.94 -2.04
C PRO A 260 -12.60 16.56 -1.44
N ILE A 261 -13.43 16.20 -0.46
CA ILE A 261 -13.50 14.85 0.11
C ILE A 261 -14.77 14.18 -0.42
N ASP A 262 -14.64 12.94 -0.89
CA ASP A 262 -15.80 12.11 -1.25
C ASP A 262 -16.63 11.80 0.01
N PRO A 263 -17.97 11.90 -0.06
CA PRO A 263 -18.86 11.72 1.08
C PRO A 263 -18.83 10.29 1.67
N ASN A 264 -18.31 9.30 0.94
CA ASN A 264 -18.15 7.92 1.43
C ASN A 264 -16.85 7.70 2.21
N VAL A 265 -15.93 8.67 2.23
CA VAL A 265 -14.71 8.62 3.05
C VAL A 265 -15.01 9.01 4.49
N ASP A 266 -14.76 8.10 5.42
CA ASP A 266 -15.01 8.39 6.84
C ASP A 266 -14.06 9.46 7.39
N PRO A 267 -14.57 10.45 8.15
CA PRO A 267 -13.73 11.50 8.75
C PRO A 267 -12.58 10.98 9.63
N LEU A 268 -12.74 9.81 10.27
CA LEU A 268 -11.68 9.21 11.07
C LEU A 268 -10.48 8.80 10.20
N ILE A 269 -10.72 8.27 9.00
CA ILE A 269 -9.69 7.93 8.02
C ILE A 269 -8.92 9.19 7.62
N VAL A 270 -9.62 10.29 7.34
CA VAL A 270 -8.98 11.58 6.99
C VAL A 270 -8.07 12.06 8.13
N ARG A 271 -8.51 11.94 9.39
CA ARG A 271 -7.66 12.32 10.54
C ARG A 271 -6.45 11.43 10.71
N GLN A 272 -6.57 10.14 10.43
CA GLN A 272 -5.44 9.20 10.44
C GLN A 272 -4.45 9.50 9.30
N ILE A 273 -4.93 9.82 8.10
CA ILE A 273 -4.09 10.28 6.98
C ILE A 273 -3.27 11.51 7.39
N ASN A 274 -3.92 12.51 7.97
CA ASN A 274 -3.27 13.75 8.40
C ASN A 274 -2.27 13.51 9.53
N HIS A 275 -2.58 12.61 10.47
CA HIS A 275 -1.69 12.21 11.55
C HIS A 275 -0.41 11.55 11.03
N ILE A 276 -0.53 10.65 10.05
CA ILE A 276 0.62 9.99 9.42
C ILE A 276 1.48 11.04 8.69
N GLY A 277 0.88 11.92 7.89
CA GLY A 277 1.61 12.95 7.17
C GLY A 277 2.38 13.90 8.09
N ALA A 278 1.75 14.35 9.19
CA ALA A 278 2.41 15.17 10.20
C ALA A 278 3.60 14.44 10.87
N THR A 279 3.45 13.14 11.13
CA THR A 279 4.52 12.30 11.68
C THR A 279 5.71 12.18 10.73
N MET A 280 5.44 11.93 9.44
CA MET A 280 6.47 11.85 8.39
C MET A 280 7.18 13.20 8.23
N SER A 281 6.42 14.31 8.17
CA SER A 281 6.97 15.66 8.06
C SER A 281 7.88 16.01 9.24
N LEU A 282 7.45 15.69 10.46
CA LEU A 282 8.25 15.89 11.67
C LEU A 282 9.57 15.11 11.62
N ALA A 283 9.53 13.86 11.18
CA ALA A 283 10.72 13.02 11.08
C ALA A 283 11.72 13.55 10.04
N LEU A 284 11.24 14.04 8.91
CA LEU A 284 12.05 14.65 7.86
C LEU A 284 12.71 15.95 8.35
N GLU A 285 11.96 16.85 8.98
CA GLU A 285 12.52 18.07 9.55
C GLU A 285 13.54 17.77 10.66
N ALA A 286 13.27 16.80 11.54
CA ALA A 286 14.19 16.37 12.59
C ALA A 286 15.48 15.75 12.02
N ALA A 287 15.44 15.16 10.84
CA ALA A 287 16.59 14.67 10.09
C ALA A 287 17.30 15.77 9.25
N GLY A 288 16.88 17.04 9.37
CA GLY A 288 17.47 18.17 8.64
C GLY A 288 17.08 18.22 7.15
N LYS A 289 16.04 17.48 6.73
CA LYS A 289 15.55 17.50 5.35
C LYS A 289 14.62 18.70 5.13
N SER A 290 14.91 19.52 4.13
CA SER A 290 14.16 20.73 3.79
C SER A 290 13.27 20.52 2.55
N GLY A 291 12.32 21.42 2.30
CA GLY A 291 11.45 21.35 1.13
C GLY A 291 10.25 20.40 1.31
N VAL A 292 9.93 20.03 2.55
CA VAL A 292 8.77 19.19 2.87
C VAL A 292 7.54 20.07 3.06
N GLY A 293 6.42 19.68 2.47
CA GLY A 293 5.17 20.42 2.60
C GLY A 293 3.92 19.59 2.31
N ASP A 294 2.77 20.23 2.48
CA ASP A 294 1.46 19.61 2.38
C ASP A 294 0.38 20.59 1.86
N GLY A 295 -0.84 20.10 1.71
CA GLY A 295 -2.01 20.95 1.42
C GLY A 295 -1.96 21.64 0.06
N VAL A 296 -1.43 20.98 -0.99
CA VAL A 296 -1.22 21.64 -2.29
C VAL A 296 -1.85 20.93 -3.49
N THR A 297 -1.93 19.61 -3.55
CA THR A 297 -2.23 18.93 -4.81
C THR A 297 -3.36 17.92 -4.69
N TYR A 298 -3.19 16.90 -3.90
CA TYR A 298 -4.03 15.69 -3.91
C TYR A 298 -5.30 15.89 -3.09
N ASP A 299 -6.44 15.42 -3.62
CA ASP A 299 -7.71 15.38 -2.90
C ASP A 299 -8.10 13.95 -2.47
N LEU A 300 -9.28 13.80 -1.86
CA LEU A 300 -9.85 12.51 -1.45
C LEU A 300 -11.15 12.21 -2.21
N TRP A 301 -11.33 12.78 -3.39
CA TRP A 301 -12.51 12.57 -4.22
C TRP A 301 -12.40 11.30 -5.08
N TRP A 302 -11.41 11.25 -5.96
CA TRP A 302 -11.24 10.17 -6.93
C TRP A 302 -10.96 8.80 -6.30
N HIS A 303 -11.74 7.79 -6.72
CA HIS A 303 -11.70 6.43 -6.17
C HIS A 303 -10.59 5.55 -6.76
N GLY A 304 -10.25 5.74 -8.00
CA GLY A 304 -9.51 4.74 -8.80
C GLY A 304 -8.00 4.74 -8.68
N GLY A 305 -7.41 5.50 -7.76
CA GLY A 305 -5.98 5.45 -7.47
C GLY A 305 -5.64 4.49 -6.33
N ALA A 306 -4.41 3.96 -6.31
CA ALA A 306 -3.94 3.02 -5.29
C ALA A 306 -4.14 3.54 -3.86
N ARG A 307 -3.79 4.81 -3.61
CA ARG A 307 -3.97 5.46 -2.30
C ARG A 307 -5.42 5.71 -1.90
N SER A 308 -6.33 5.82 -2.87
CA SER A 308 -7.71 6.27 -2.64
C SER A 308 -8.64 5.11 -2.31
N THR A 309 -8.53 4.01 -3.05
CA THR A 309 -9.40 2.84 -2.90
C THR A 309 -9.40 2.25 -1.48
N PRO A 310 -8.27 2.13 -0.76
CA PRO A 310 -8.27 1.65 0.61
C PRO A 310 -9.13 2.47 1.57
N THR A 311 -9.29 3.78 1.35
CA THR A 311 -10.11 4.64 2.20
C THR A 311 -11.60 4.29 2.17
N ARG A 312 -12.06 3.56 1.14
CA ARG A 312 -13.42 3.02 1.02
C ARG A 312 -13.53 1.59 1.58
N HIS A 313 -12.41 1.03 2.05
CA HIS A 313 -12.31 -0.30 2.65
C HIS A 313 -12.00 -0.26 4.16
N ASN A 314 -12.33 0.84 4.84
CA ASN A 314 -12.03 1.09 6.26
C ASN A 314 -10.53 1.17 6.58
N MET A 315 -9.67 1.29 5.58
CA MET A 315 -8.22 1.37 5.69
C MET A 315 -7.74 2.80 5.50
N VAL A 316 -6.59 3.13 6.07
CA VAL A 316 -5.91 4.39 5.78
C VAL A 316 -5.13 4.23 4.48
N GLY A 317 -5.52 4.95 3.43
CA GLY A 317 -4.78 5.01 2.18
C GLY A 317 -4.11 6.37 2.01
N LEU A 318 -2.81 6.40 1.79
CA LEU A 318 -2.07 7.65 1.59
C LEU A 318 -0.91 7.48 0.60
N LEU A 319 -0.42 8.60 0.09
CA LEU A 319 0.81 8.66 -0.70
C LEU A 319 1.77 9.73 -0.17
N SER A 320 3.02 9.62 -0.59
CA SER A 320 4.00 10.70 -0.60
C SER A 320 4.56 10.90 -2.01
N GLU A 321 5.02 12.12 -2.29
CA GLU A 321 5.62 12.47 -3.57
C GLU A 321 6.97 13.13 -3.36
N ALA A 322 8.06 12.42 -3.62
CA ALA A 322 9.40 13.01 -3.63
C ALA A 322 9.68 13.71 -4.97
N ALA A 323 10.40 14.83 -4.96
CA ALA A 323 10.80 15.48 -6.21
C ALA A 323 11.74 14.57 -7.01
N SER A 324 11.50 14.44 -8.32
CA SER A 324 12.34 13.63 -9.19
C SER A 324 13.70 14.27 -9.47
N ALA A 325 14.71 13.45 -9.64
CA ALA A 325 15.91 13.77 -10.42
C ALA A 325 15.67 13.41 -11.90
N ARG A 326 16.70 13.38 -12.73
CA ARG A 326 16.56 12.88 -14.11
C ARG A 326 16.85 11.37 -14.10
N ILE A 327 15.90 10.58 -13.63
CA ILE A 327 16.07 9.17 -13.26
C ILE A 327 17.16 9.03 -12.18
N ALA A 328 18.34 8.53 -12.50
CA ALA A 328 19.49 8.48 -11.59
C ALA A 328 20.59 9.51 -11.93
N THR A 329 20.34 10.39 -12.90
CA THR A 329 21.25 11.49 -13.24
C THR A 329 20.93 12.69 -12.36
N PRO A 330 21.90 13.23 -11.61
CA PRO A 330 21.70 14.41 -10.77
C PRO A 330 21.23 15.63 -11.57
N ILE A 331 20.42 16.46 -10.91
CA ILE A 331 20.03 17.78 -11.41
C ILE A 331 20.52 18.86 -10.45
N THR A 332 20.84 20.04 -10.95
CA THR A 332 21.17 21.20 -10.14
C THR A 332 20.17 22.30 -10.43
N GLN A 333 19.56 22.83 -9.38
CA GLN A 333 18.51 23.85 -9.47
C GLN A 333 18.85 25.02 -8.55
N SER A 334 18.69 26.23 -9.07
CA SER A 334 18.73 27.44 -8.25
C SER A 334 17.38 27.59 -7.51
N ARG A 335 17.39 28.26 -6.37
CA ARG A 335 16.15 28.58 -5.65
C ARG A 335 15.13 29.31 -6.53
N ASP A 336 15.60 30.21 -7.40
CA ASP A 336 14.74 31.03 -8.25
C ASP A 336 14.07 30.24 -9.39
N SER A 337 14.56 29.04 -9.67
CA SER A 337 13.92 28.12 -10.62
C SER A 337 12.80 27.28 -9.99
N LEU A 338 12.69 27.29 -8.66
CA LEU A 338 11.69 26.51 -7.92
C LEU A 338 10.35 27.24 -7.90
N ARG A 339 9.29 26.47 -8.00
CA ARG A 339 7.93 27.00 -8.15
C ARG A 339 7.03 26.58 -6.99
N GLY A 340 6.08 27.43 -6.68
CA GLY A 340 4.96 27.10 -5.83
C GLY A 340 3.94 26.24 -6.56
N HIS A 341 2.79 26.06 -5.93
CA HIS A 341 1.64 25.34 -6.48
C HIS A 341 0.40 26.25 -6.41
N PRO A 342 -0.44 26.30 -7.46
CA PRO A 342 -1.61 27.19 -7.50
C PRO A 342 -2.52 27.04 -6.28
N ARG A 343 -2.71 25.82 -5.80
CA ARG A 343 -3.39 25.56 -4.53
C ARG A 343 -2.36 25.56 -3.39
N GLY A 344 -2.66 26.19 -2.28
CA GLY A 344 -1.94 26.12 -1.02
C GLY A 344 -0.53 26.73 -0.95
N LEU A 345 0.22 26.81 -2.06
CA LEU A 345 1.58 27.37 -2.11
C LEU A 345 1.79 28.26 -3.34
N PRO A 346 1.12 29.40 -3.49
CA PRO A 346 1.16 30.19 -4.72
C PRO A 346 2.55 30.74 -5.06
N LYS A 347 3.45 30.81 -4.09
CA LYS A 347 4.87 31.15 -4.26
C LYS A 347 5.74 30.16 -3.50
N TYR A 348 6.95 29.91 -4.01
CA TYR A 348 7.94 29.05 -3.34
C TYR A 348 8.60 29.80 -2.18
N GLU A 349 7.87 29.96 -1.11
CA GLU A 349 8.28 30.72 0.07
C GLU A 349 7.81 30.03 1.36
N ARG A 350 8.40 30.44 2.50
CA ARG A 350 8.06 29.90 3.81
C ARG A 350 6.61 30.17 4.17
N ARG A 351 5.86 29.11 4.49
CA ARG A 351 4.46 29.12 4.94
C ARG A 351 4.23 28.06 6.01
N VAL A 352 3.06 28.10 6.67
CA VAL A 352 2.71 27.10 7.71
C VAL A 352 2.75 25.67 7.17
N ASN A 353 2.25 25.46 5.95
CA ASN A 353 2.26 24.17 5.26
C ASN A 353 3.55 23.88 4.47
N PHE A 354 4.54 24.78 4.54
CA PHE A 354 5.85 24.67 3.91
C PHE A 354 6.90 25.46 4.72
N PRO A 355 7.21 25.01 5.96
CA PRO A 355 7.96 25.84 6.92
C PRO A 355 9.44 25.99 6.61
N ASN A 356 10.04 25.09 5.83
CA ASN A 356 11.47 25.05 5.55
C ASN A 356 11.74 24.81 4.06
N PRO A 357 11.59 25.83 3.19
CA PRO A 357 11.84 25.69 1.75
C PRO A 357 13.27 25.24 1.45
N TRP A 358 13.42 24.28 0.53
CA TRP A 358 14.73 23.85 0.05
C TRP A 358 15.46 25.00 -0.65
N PRO A 359 16.74 25.25 -0.32
CA PRO A 359 17.46 26.43 -0.82
C PRO A 359 17.94 26.33 -2.27
N GLY A 360 17.69 25.21 -2.95
CA GLY A 360 18.34 24.88 -4.21
C GLY A 360 19.62 24.09 -3.98
N GLY A 361 20.25 23.68 -5.08
CA GLY A 361 21.46 22.85 -5.05
C GLY A 361 21.36 21.66 -5.97
N THR A 362 22.22 20.67 -5.74
CA THR A 362 22.17 19.40 -6.47
C THR A 362 21.17 18.46 -5.81
N TRP A 363 20.31 17.84 -6.62
CA TRP A 363 19.33 16.85 -6.23
C TRP A 363 19.58 15.52 -6.95
N ARG A 364 19.65 14.44 -6.19
CA ARG A 364 20.15 13.14 -6.64
C ARG A 364 19.14 12.04 -6.36
N LEU A 365 19.30 10.88 -6.97
CA LEU A 365 18.57 9.67 -6.61
C LEU A 365 18.74 9.33 -5.12
N ARG A 366 19.96 9.50 -4.58
CA ARG A 366 20.21 9.27 -3.14
C ARG A 366 19.35 10.16 -2.24
N ASP A 367 19.20 11.44 -2.59
CA ASP A 367 18.37 12.37 -1.82
C ASP A 367 16.91 11.93 -1.83
N ILE A 368 16.39 11.48 -2.97
CA ILE A 368 15.03 10.94 -3.09
C ILE A 368 14.84 9.76 -2.14
N MET A 369 15.73 8.77 -2.23
CA MET A 369 15.68 7.57 -1.39
C MET A 369 15.75 7.89 0.10
N ASP A 370 16.59 8.85 0.51
CA ASP A 370 16.69 9.28 1.91
C ASP A 370 15.36 9.84 2.44
N TYR A 371 14.68 10.68 1.65
CA TYR A 371 13.39 11.24 2.06
C TYR A 371 12.31 10.15 2.17
N GLU A 372 12.24 9.27 1.19
CA GLU A 372 11.29 8.15 1.17
C GLU A 372 11.53 7.18 2.33
N GLU A 373 12.79 6.85 2.62
CA GLU A 373 13.17 5.94 3.71
C GLU A 373 12.82 6.51 5.08
N ILE A 374 13.16 7.79 5.34
CA ILE A 374 12.83 8.47 6.59
C ILE A 374 11.31 8.49 6.81
N ALA A 375 10.53 8.80 5.78
CA ALA A 375 9.08 8.81 5.86
C ALA A 375 8.52 7.41 6.14
N ALA A 376 9.01 6.38 5.46
CA ALA A 376 8.58 4.99 5.65
C ALA A 376 8.93 4.47 7.06
N GLU A 377 10.15 4.75 7.56
CA GLU A 377 10.54 4.39 8.92
C GLU A 377 9.69 5.10 9.99
N ALA A 378 9.39 6.39 9.78
CA ALA A 378 8.55 7.15 10.69
C ALA A 378 7.14 6.55 10.79
N LEU A 379 6.56 6.14 9.66
CA LEU A 379 5.29 5.42 9.62
C LEU A 379 5.34 4.11 10.44
N VAL A 380 6.35 3.28 10.21
CA VAL A 380 6.48 1.99 10.91
C VAL A 380 6.63 2.20 12.43
N ARG A 381 7.45 3.15 12.86
CA ARG A 381 7.64 3.47 14.29
C ARG A 381 6.37 4.02 14.93
N MET A 382 5.67 4.93 14.26
CA MET A 382 4.42 5.51 14.73
C MET A 382 3.34 4.43 14.84
N LEU A 383 3.19 3.60 13.81
CA LEU A 383 2.19 2.53 13.81
C LEU A 383 2.46 1.51 14.93
N ALA A 384 3.73 1.20 15.21
CA ALA A 384 4.11 0.34 16.33
C ALA A 384 3.71 0.96 17.68
N ALA A 385 3.97 2.26 17.86
CA ALA A 385 3.63 2.97 19.10
C ALA A 385 2.12 3.10 19.32
N GLN A 386 1.33 3.19 18.26
CA GLN A 386 -0.12 3.39 18.31
C GLN A 386 -0.92 2.20 17.76
N ARG A 387 -0.30 1.03 17.71
CA ARG A 387 -0.88 -0.20 17.16
C ARG A 387 -2.32 -0.45 17.61
N GLY A 388 -2.56 -0.40 18.92
CA GLY A 388 -3.87 -0.70 19.50
C GLY A 388 -4.98 0.27 19.04
N ASP A 389 -4.64 1.53 18.78
CA ASP A 389 -5.60 2.52 18.29
C ASP A 389 -5.93 2.31 16.81
N TYR A 390 -4.92 2.05 15.96
CA TYR A 390 -5.14 1.79 14.55
C TYR A 390 -5.98 0.52 14.33
N VAL A 391 -5.67 -0.58 15.03
CA VAL A 391 -6.47 -1.83 14.99
C VAL A 391 -7.90 -1.58 15.49
N ARG A 392 -8.08 -0.83 16.59
CA ARG A 392 -9.40 -0.48 17.11
C ARG A 392 -10.21 0.35 16.13
N HIS A 393 -9.60 1.37 15.54
CA HIS A 393 -10.27 2.23 14.55
C HIS A 393 -10.72 1.44 13.32
N PHE A 394 -9.89 0.51 12.85
CA PHE A 394 -10.24 -0.37 11.73
C PHE A 394 -11.52 -1.17 12.01
N VAL A 395 -11.62 -1.80 13.19
CA VAL A 395 -12.84 -2.51 13.61
C VAL A 395 -14.04 -1.58 13.76
N GLN A 396 -13.84 -0.40 14.35
CA GLN A 396 -14.91 0.59 14.54
C GLN A 396 -15.48 1.08 13.20
N LEU A 397 -14.63 1.30 12.21
CA LEU A 397 -15.03 1.68 10.85
C LEU A 397 -15.85 0.59 10.17
N GLY A 398 -15.42 -0.67 10.26
CA GLY A 398 -16.18 -1.81 9.75
C GLY A 398 -17.56 -1.97 10.42
N ARG A 399 -17.63 -1.84 11.75
CA ARG A 399 -18.90 -1.83 12.49
C ARG A 399 -19.81 -0.66 12.09
N LYS A 400 -19.23 0.53 11.91
CA LYS A 400 -19.96 1.71 11.43
C LYS A 400 -20.53 1.49 10.04
N ALA A 401 -19.73 0.95 9.10
CA ALA A 401 -20.18 0.65 7.75
C ALA A 401 -21.38 -0.30 7.74
N VAL A 402 -21.33 -1.38 8.51
CA VAL A 402 -22.46 -2.34 8.64
C VAL A 402 -23.70 -1.67 9.21
N ARG A 403 -23.57 -0.88 10.31
CA ARG A 403 -24.71 -0.16 10.91
C ARG A 403 -25.33 0.84 9.94
N LEU A 404 -24.53 1.62 9.22
CA LEU A 404 -25.04 2.58 8.24
C LEU A 404 -25.83 1.89 7.14
N GLY A 405 -25.39 0.71 6.67
CA GLY A 405 -26.14 -0.08 5.69
C GLY A 405 -27.47 -0.65 6.23
N GLN A 406 -27.68 -0.68 7.56
CA GLN A 406 -28.92 -1.08 8.21
C GLN A 406 -29.85 0.09 8.52
N SER A 407 -29.33 1.32 8.61
CA SER A 407 -30.07 2.48 9.10
C SER A 407 -30.24 3.60 8.07
N GLU A 408 -29.44 3.61 7.00
CA GLU A 408 -29.43 4.67 5.99
C GLU A 408 -29.48 4.10 4.57
N GLY A 409 -30.31 4.72 3.73
CA GLY A 409 -30.36 4.39 2.30
C GLY A 409 -29.08 4.79 1.52
N PRO A 410 -28.85 4.17 0.38
CA PRO A 410 -29.54 2.97 -0.07
C PRO A 410 -29.23 1.77 0.82
N TYR A 411 -30.22 0.91 1.06
CA TYR A 411 -30.07 -0.32 1.83
C TYR A 411 -29.52 -1.47 1.00
N ALA A 412 -29.72 -1.40 -0.31
CA ALA A 412 -29.16 -2.33 -1.28
C ALA A 412 -29.07 -1.69 -2.67
N TYR A 413 -28.25 -2.29 -3.53
CA TYR A 413 -28.36 -2.15 -4.96
C TYR A 413 -28.83 -3.46 -5.56
N VAL A 414 -29.79 -3.41 -6.48
CA VAL A 414 -30.27 -4.58 -7.22
C VAL A 414 -29.87 -4.45 -8.68
N ILE A 415 -29.14 -5.43 -9.18
CA ILE A 415 -28.81 -5.57 -10.60
C ILE A 415 -29.81 -6.58 -11.18
N PRO A 416 -30.85 -6.15 -11.90
CA PRO A 416 -31.93 -7.03 -12.38
C PRO A 416 -31.41 -8.12 -13.31
N ALA A 417 -32.00 -9.31 -13.23
CA ALA A 417 -31.79 -10.37 -14.24
C ALA A 417 -32.36 -9.94 -15.62
N GLY A 418 -31.88 -10.58 -16.68
CA GLY A 418 -32.43 -10.42 -18.04
C GLY A 418 -32.06 -9.09 -18.70
N GLN A 419 -30.91 -8.51 -18.37
CA GLN A 419 -30.39 -7.32 -19.03
C GLN A 419 -29.86 -7.62 -20.44
N ARG A 420 -29.73 -6.56 -21.25
CA ARG A 420 -29.34 -6.65 -22.66
C ARG A 420 -28.00 -7.38 -22.86
N ASP A 421 -27.01 -7.06 -22.01
CA ASP A 421 -25.68 -7.65 -22.06
C ASP A 421 -25.39 -8.40 -20.74
N PRO A 422 -25.58 -9.73 -20.70
CA PRO A 422 -25.29 -10.50 -19.50
C PRO A 422 -23.80 -10.53 -19.15
N HIS A 423 -22.89 -10.43 -20.14
CA HIS A 423 -21.44 -10.42 -19.87
C HIS A 423 -21.01 -9.11 -19.19
N ALA A 424 -21.60 -7.98 -19.56
CA ALA A 424 -21.36 -6.71 -18.85
C ALA A 424 -21.82 -6.80 -17.38
N VAL A 425 -22.96 -7.46 -17.12
CA VAL A 425 -23.44 -7.74 -15.76
C VAL A 425 -22.47 -8.62 -14.98
N GLU A 426 -22.04 -9.73 -15.57
CA GLU A 426 -21.05 -10.64 -14.98
C GLU A 426 -19.75 -9.91 -14.66
N ARG A 427 -19.27 -9.06 -15.58
CA ARG A 427 -18.06 -8.26 -15.39
C ARG A 427 -18.22 -7.25 -14.27
N LEU A 428 -19.34 -6.54 -14.16
CA LEU A 428 -19.61 -5.64 -13.03
C LEU A 428 -19.60 -6.39 -11.70
N VAL A 429 -20.27 -7.56 -11.63
CA VAL A 429 -20.30 -8.41 -10.44
C VAL A 429 -18.89 -8.91 -10.08
N GLU A 430 -18.08 -9.28 -11.08
CA GLU A 430 -16.68 -9.68 -10.87
C GLU A 430 -15.86 -8.54 -10.24
N VAL A 431 -15.96 -7.33 -10.79
CA VAL A 431 -15.24 -6.15 -10.27
C VAL A 431 -15.60 -5.88 -8.81
N LEU A 432 -16.89 -5.87 -8.48
CA LEU A 432 -17.36 -5.68 -7.11
C LEU A 432 -16.76 -6.75 -6.17
N ARG A 433 -16.78 -8.01 -6.57
CA ARG A 433 -16.25 -9.13 -5.78
C ARG A 433 -14.72 -9.11 -5.65
N LEU A 434 -14.00 -8.68 -6.68
CA LEU A 434 -12.55 -8.47 -6.60
C LEU A 434 -12.21 -7.40 -5.56
N GLY A 435 -13.01 -6.33 -5.49
CA GLY A 435 -12.93 -5.32 -4.44
C GLY A 435 -13.48 -5.76 -3.07
N GLY A 436 -13.77 -7.05 -2.88
CA GLY A 436 -14.23 -7.59 -1.60
C GLY A 436 -15.70 -7.31 -1.26
N VAL A 437 -16.48 -6.77 -2.21
CA VAL A 437 -17.92 -6.52 -2.03
C VAL A 437 -18.69 -7.85 -2.05
N GLU A 438 -19.58 -8.03 -1.08
CA GLU A 438 -20.49 -9.17 -1.02
C GLU A 438 -21.64 -8.96 -2.00
N VAL A 439 -21.78 -9.90 -2.94
CA VAL A 439 -22.85 -9.91 -3.92
C VAL A 439 -23.59 -11.24 -3.82
N GLY A 440 -24.90 -11.18 -3.55
CA GLY A 440 -25.79 -12.32 -3.55
C GLY A 440 -26.60 -12.41 -4.84
N GLN A 441 -27.06 -13.61 -5.20
CA GLN A 441 -28.00 -13.83 -6.30
C GLN A 441 -29.32 -14.36 -5.74
N SER A 442 -30.45 -13.80 -6.16
CA SER A 442 -31.76 -14.21 -5.69
C SER A 442 -32.17 -15.57 -6.27
N ALA A 443 -32.60 -16.49 -5.40
CA ALA A 443 -33.08 -17.81 -5.80
C ALA A 443 -34.51 -17.77 -6.33
N ALA A 444 -35.32 -16.77 -5.98
CA ALA A 444 -36.71 -16.60 -6.35
C ALA A 444 -37.02 -15.13 -6.69
N PRO A 445 -38.12 -14.84 -7.37
CA PRO A 445 -38.58 -13.46 -7.54
C PRO A 445 -38.84 -12.80 -6.20
N PHE A 446 -38.56 -11.50 -6.10
CA PHE A 446 -38.77 -10.71 -4.89
C PHE A 446 -39.18 -9.26 -5.22
N THR A 447 -39.61 -8.54 -4.20
CA THR A 447 -39.94 -7.11 -4.32
C THR A 447 -39.04 -6.30 -3.39
N ALA A 448 -38.47 -5.20 -3.88
CA ALA A 448 -37.70 -4.26 -3.10
C ALA A 448 -37.96 -2.83 -3.60
N GLY A 449 -38.11 -1.85 -2.70
CA GLY A 449 -38.37 -0.46 -3.07
C GLY A 449 -39.60 -0.27 -3.95
N GLY A 450 -40.64 -1.12 -3.79
CA GLY A 450 -41.86 -1.08 -4.62
C GLY A 450 -41.69 -1.65 -6.03
N ARG A 451 -40.55 -2.26 -6.37
CA ARG A 451 -40.29 -2.88 -7.69
C ARG A 451 -40.14 -4.40 -7.56
N GLY A 452 -40.71 -5.12 -8.55
CA GLY A 452 -40.53 -6.56 -8.69
C GLY A 452 -39.24 -6.89 -9.43
N TYR A 453 -38.52 -7.92 -8.95
CA TYR A 453 -37.30 -8.44 -9.55
C TYR A 453 -37.43 -9.95 -9.79
N ALA A 454 -36.99 -10.38 -10.94
CA ALA A 454 -36.99 -11.82 -11.27
C ALA A 454 -35.93 -12.60 -10.48
N ALA A 455 -36.11 -13.91 -10.34
CA ALA A 455 -35.08 -14.80 -9.88
C ALA A 455 -33.81 -14.66 -10.74
N GLY A 456 -32.63 -14.82 -10.12
CA GLY A 456 -31.35 -14.61 -10.77
C GLY A 456 -30.84 -13.17 -10.74
N SER A 457 -31.62 -12.20 -10.20
CA SER A 457 -31.14 -10.83 -9.97
C SER A 457 -30.06 -10.81 -8.91
N TYR A 458 -29.02 -9.98 -9.11
CA TYR A 458 -27.97 -9.80 -8.08
C TYR A 458 -28.37 -8.72 -7.09
N VAL A 459 -28.00 -8.92 -5.84
CA VAL A 459 -28.28 -8.01 -4.72
C VAL A 459 -26.98 -7.70 -3.99
N VAL A 460 -26.63 -6.42 -3.91
CA VAL A 460 -25.52 -5.89 -3.12
C VAL A 460 -26.13 -5.27 -1.88
N SER A 461 -26.16 -6.01 -0.76
CA SER A 461 -26.61 -5.46 0.52
C SER A 461 -25.61 -4.42 1.02
N MET A 462 -26.11 -3.27 1.47
CA MET A 462 -25.25 -2.23 2.02
C MET A 462 -24.86 -2.48 3.48
N ALA A 463 -25.45 -3.47 4.16
CA ALA A 463 -25.10 -3.90 5.51
C ALA A 463 -23.86 -4.82 5.51
N GLN A 464 -22.76 -4.35 4.93
CA GLN A 464 -21.50 -5.08 4.80
C GLN A 464 -20.30 -4.18 5.14
N PRO A 465 -19.13 -4.74 5.50
CA PRO A 465 -17.96 -3.94 5.89
C PRO A 465 -17.49 -2.96 4.82
N TYR A 466 -17.54 -3.35 3.53
CA TYR A 466 -17.12 -2.50 2.42
C TYR A 466 -18.27 -1.74 1.75
N ARG A 467 -19.24 -1.30 2.59
CA ARG A 467 -20.37 -0.46 2.17
C ARG A 467 -19.92 0.77 1.38
N ALA A 468 -18.90 1.47 1.86
CA ALA A 468 -18.41 2.69 1.22
C ALA A 468 -17.88 2.41 -0.20
N HIS A 469 -17.12 1.33 -0.40
CA HIS A 469 -16.63 0.93 -1.71
C HIS A 469 -17.78 0.53 -2.66
N ALA A 470 -18.70 -0.32 -2.19
CA ALA A 470 -19.85 -0.74 -2.98
C ALA A 470 -20.71 0.46 -3.41
N LYS A 471 -20.99 1.39 -2.47
CA LYS A 471 -21.78 2.58 -2.73
C LYS A 471 -21.09 3.49 -3.74
N ASP A 472 -19.82 3.78 -3.54
CA ASP A 472 -19.02 4.68 -4.36
C ASP A 472 -18.90 4.20 -5.83
N LEU A 473 -18.86 2.88 -6.06
CA LEU A 473 -18.84 2.31 -7.41
C LEU A 473 -20.19 2.29 -8.10
N LEU A 474 -21.30 2.22 -7.34
CA LEU A 474 -22.64 2.00 -7.89
C LEU A 474 -23.48 3.26 -7.98
N GLU A 475 -23.19 4.31 -7.18
CA GLU A 475 -23.94 5.57 -7.20
C GLU A 475 -23.38 6.57 -8.23
N PRO A 476 -24.23 7.44 -8.78
CA PRO A 476 -23.77 8.59 -9.57
C PRO A 476 -23.00 9.58 -8.69
N GLN A 477 -21.75 9.87 -9.07
CA GLN A 477 -20.95 10.88 -8.38
C GLN A 477 -21.44 12.28 -8.71
N ARG A 478 -21.34 13.17 -7.73
CA ARG A 478 -21.68 14.60 -7.86
C ARG A 478 -20.53 15.42 -7.35
N PHE A 479 -19.58 15.74 -8.23
CA PHE A 479 -18.42 16.55 -7.87
C PHE A 479 -18.89 17.91 -7.32
N PRO A 480 -18.46 18.31 -6.10
CA PRO A 480 -18.85 19.59 -5.53
C PRO A 480 -18.13 20.71 -6.26
N ARG A 481 -18.86 21.81 -6.52
CA ARG A 481 -18.27 23.00 -7.10
C ARG A 481 -17.18 23.54 -6.19
N GLN A 482 -15.97 23.68 -6.73
CA GLN A 482 -14.82 24.26 -6.06
C GLN A 482 -14.52 25.62 -6.68
N GLU A 483 -14.33 26.64 -5.86
CA GLU A 483 -13.98 27.99 -6.31
C GLU A 483 -12.63 28.40 -5.73
N GLN A 484 -11.85 29.18 -6.48
CA GLN A 484 -10.56 29.71 -6.01
C GLN A 484 -10.74 30.60 -4.76
N TYR A 485 -11.87 31.34 -4.72
CA TYR A 485 -12.36 32.14 -3.59
C TYR A 485 -13.89 32.30 -3.76
N PRO A 486 -14.63 32.62 -2.70
CA PRO A 486 -16.10 32.77 -2.79
C PRO A 486 -16.54 33.71 -3.92
N GLY A 487 -17.32 33.18 -4.89
CA GLY A 487 -17.76 33.91 -6.09
C GLY A 487 -16.69 34.05 -7.18
N GLY A 488 -15.53 33.42 -7.03
CA GLY A 488 -14.42 33.43 -7.99
C GLY A 488 -14.52 32.34 -9.06
N PRO A 489 -13.48 32.23 -9.92
CA PRO A 489 -13.39 31.17 -10.93
C PRO A 489 -13.43 29.78 -10.32
N GLU A 490 -14.02 28.83 -11.05
CA GLU A 490 -14.01 27.43 -10.66
C GLU A 490 -12.59 26.85 -10.72
N LEU A 491 -12.27 26.02 -9.73
CA LEU A 491 -11.10 25.14 -9.76
C LEU A 491 -11.47 23.88 -10.54
N PRO A 492 -10.67 23.48 -11.54
CA PRO A 492 -10.90 22.20 -12.19
C PRO A 492 -10.69 21.05 -11.19
N PRO A 493 -11.38 19.91 -11.38
CA PRO A 493 -11.06 18.69 -10.64
C PRO A 493 -9.57 18.34 -10.74
N TYR A 494 -9.02 17.80 -9.66
CA TYR A 494 -7.64 17.29 -9.67
C TYR A 494 -7.51 16.10 -10.63
N ASP A 495 -8.49 15.21 -10.62
CA ASP A 495 -8.52 13.99 -11.42
C ASP A 495 -9.95 13.71 -11.93
N VAL A 496 -10.35 12.44 -12.02
CA VAL A 496 -11.67 12.03 -12.48
C VAL A 496 -12.76 12.48 -11.51
N ALA A 497 -13.84 13.09 -12.05
CA ALA A 497 -14.95 13.61 -11.26
C ALA A 497 -16.13 12.62 -11.16
N GLY A 498 -16.23 11.62 -12.07
CA GLY A 498 -17.30 10.64 -12.09
C GLY A 498 -16.81 9.29 -12.65
N TRP A 499 -17.22 8.18 -12.00
CA TRP A 499 -16.75 6.82 -12.34
C TRP A 499 -17.83 5.76 -12.14
N THR A 500 -19.10 6.10 -12.17
CA THR A 500 -20.24 5.21 -11.91
C THR A 500 -20.19 3.96 -12.79
N LEU A 501 -19.85 2.82 -12.22
CA LEU A 501 -19.64 1.58 -12.98
C LEU A 501 -20.89 1.10 -13.74
N PRO A 502 -22.12 1.15 -13.18
CA PRO A 502 -23.29 0.77 -13.96
C PRO A 502 -23.42 1.53 -15.28
N TYR A 503 -23.08 2.81 -15.31
CA TYR A 503 -23.11 3.60 -16.54
C TYR A 503 -21.99 3.21 -17.50
N GLN A 504 -20.77 2.99 -16.98
CA GLN A 504 -19.63 2.60 -17.79
C GLN A 504 -19.83 1.20 -18.44
N PHE A 505 -20.47 0.28 -17.73
CA PHE A 505 -20.79 -1.06 -18.25
C PHE A 505 -22.10 -1.13 -19.05
N GLY A 506 -22.91 -0.06 -19.07
CA GLY A 506 -24.24 -0.10 -19.67
C GLY A 506 -25.19 -1.05 -18.95
N VAL A 507 -25.02 -1.24 -17.64
CA VAL A 507 -25.76 -2.14 -16.77
C VAL A 507 -26.72 -1.32 -15.90
N ARG A 508 -27.96 -1.76 -15.79
CA ARG A 508 -28.90 -1.21 -14.83
C ARG A 508 -28.61 -1.75 -13.43
N ALA A 509 -28.45 -0.84 -12.48
CA ALA A 509 -28.39 -1.13 -11.04
C ALA A 509 -29.34 -0.17 -10.32
N ASP A 510 -30.33 -0.71 -9.63
CA ASP A 510 -31.35 0.07 -8.92
C ASP A 510 -30.96 0.27 -7.45
N ALA A 511 -30.87 1.50 -7.00
CA ALA A 511 -30.75 1.80 -5.57
C ALA A 511 -32.09 1.50 -4.87
N VAL A 512 -32.03 0.86 -3.72
CA VAL A 512 -33.18 0.53 -2.86
C VAL A 512 -33.10 1.38 -1.59
N ASP A 513 -33.93 2.44 -1.54
CA ASP A 513 -33.90 3.41 -0.43
C ASP A 513 -34.84 3.05 0.74
N GLN A 514 -35.36 1.84 0.76
CA GLN A 514 -36.16 1.28 1.84
C GLN A 514 -35.48 0.02 2.38
N PRO A 515 -35.65 -0.30 3.67
CA PRO A 515 -35.09 -1.52 4.23
C PRO A 515 -35.40 -2.74 3.38
N LEU A 516 -34.36 -3.50 3.04
CA LEU A 516 -34.50 -4.72 2.27
C LEU A 516 -35.16 -5.77 3.15
N GLY A 517 -36.36 -6.26 2.74
CA GLY A 517 -37.00 -7.39 3.38
C GLY A 517 -36.15 -8.68 3.25
N THR A 518 -36.65 -9.78 3.79
CA THR A 518 -35.97 -11.07 3.68
C THR A 518 -35.96 -11.53 2.23
N VAL A 519 -34.79 -11.60 1.62
CA VAL A 519 -34.55 -12.14 0.27
C VAL A 519 -33.66 -13.37 0.40
N ALA A 520 -34.11 -14.50 -0.18
CA ALA A 520 -33.30 -15.71 -0.22
C ALA A 520 -32.15 -15.50 -1.24
N LEU A 521 -30.95 -15.30 -0.73
CA LEU A 521 -29.76 -15.08 -1.53
C LEU A 521 -28.80 -16.27 -1.44
N THR A 522 -28.23 -16.66 -2.56
CA THR A 522 -27.04 -17.51 -2.63
C THR A 522 -25.84 -16.63 -3.01
N PRO A 523 -24.61 -16.98 -2.61
CA PRO A 523 -23.42 -16.28 -3.10
C PRO A 523 -23.43 -16.23 -4.63
N ALA A 524 -23.13 -15.09 -5.21
CA ALA A 524 -23.01 -14.98 -6.67
C ALA A 524 -22.03 -16.04 -7.18
N PRO A 525 -22.32 -16.73 -8.30
CA PRO A 525 -21.44 -17.74 -8.85
C PRO A 525 -20.06 -17.14 -9.12
N ALA A 526 -19.01 -17.96 -8.96
CA ALA A 526 -17.68 -17.57 -9.40
C ALA A 526 -17.76 -17.39 -10.92
N THR A 527 -17.47 -16.18 -11.41
CA THR A 527 -17.33 -15.99 -12.85
C THR A 527 -16.21 -16.87 -13.35
N ALA A 528 -16.42 -17.57 -14.47
CA ALA A 528 -15.40 -18.41 -15.05
C ALA A 528 -14.14 -17.59 -15.32
N PRO A 529 -12.93 -18.08 -15.00
CA PRO A 529 -11.71 -17.39 -15.35
C PRO A 529 -11.58 -17.33 -16.86
N GLY A 530 -11.66 -16.14 -17.39
CA GLY A 530 -11.28 -15.85 -18.76
C GLY A 530 -12.38 -16.00 -19.80
N ILE A 531 -12.89 -14.86 -20.25
CA ILE A 531 -13.30 -14.76 -21.66
C ILE A 531 -12.04 -15.08 -22.46
N ALA A 532 -12.00 -16.24 -23.14
CA ALA A 532 -11.01 -16.49 -24.16
C ALA A 532 -11.08 -15.30 -25.13
N ALA A 533 -9.94 -14.67 -25.42
CA ALA A 533 -9.89 -13.66 -26.46
C ALA A 533 -10.59 -14.23 -27.71
N PRO A 534 -11.47 -13.47 -28.38
CA PRO A 534 -12.06 -13.95 -29.60
C PRO A 534 -10.93 -14.36 -30.54
N ALA A 535 -11.04 -15.55 -31.11
CA ALA A 535 -10.10 -16.01 -32.13
C ALA A 535 -10.05 -14.92 -33.21
N THR A 536 -8.90 -14.31 -33.37
CA THR A 536 -8.67 -13.35 -34.45
C THR A 536 -8.91 -14.09 -35.77
N HIS A 537 -9.93 -13.67 -36.50
CA HIS A 537 -10.10 -14.02 -37.89
C HIS A 537 -9.13 -13.26 -38.77
#